data_0363b83dafefc8decd3be1cfc137b02f
#
_entry.id   0363b83dafefc8decd3be1cfc137b02f
#
_cell.length_a   1.000
_cell.length_b   1.000
_cell.length_c   1.000
_cell.angle_alpha   90.00
_cell.angle_beta   90.00
_cell.angle_gamma   90.00
#
_symmetry.space_group_name_H-M   'P 1'
#
loop_
_entity.id
_entity.type
_entity.pdbx_description
1 polymer ?
#
loop_
_entity_poly.entity_id
_entity_poly.type
_entity_poly.pdbx_seq_one_letter_code
_entity_poly.pdbx_strand_id
1 'polypeptide(L)'
;RSTAVHAEHEAHYVFEPDIGYHIIDMRLLDLNLTAQYQLNSWFGLELVAPYRLVEIDASFLGNDMEPISDSASDIHQRDEIIQGFADFQLIGTAQIPSLAEPLNTHLSLQVGLSIPTAQTQPNPFTLGEVGLRHQHIFFGTGTYDPIGGLAFRTIFPDFDLIGWTRTKASLTENKHG
;
A
#
# COMPACT_ATOMS: atom_id res chain seq x y z
N ARG A 1 -6.37 -14.83 -4.60
CA ARG A 1 -7.59 -14.54 -5.37
C ARG A 1 -8.53 -13.78 -4.47
N SER A 2 -8.62 -12.47 -4.64
CA SER A 2 -9.69 -11.69 -4.04
C SER A 2 -10.84 -11.68 -5.02
N THR A 3 -11.89 -12.37 -4.74
CA THR A 3 -13.15 -12.26 -5.44
C THR A 3 -13.90 -11.04 -4.88
N ALA A 4 -14.00 -10.15 -5.56
CA ALA A 4 -14.57 -8.98 -5.96
C ALA A 4 -15.88 -8.45 -5.33
N VAL A 5 -15.73 -7.40 -4.65
CA VAL A 5 -16.74 -6.33 -4.47
C VAL A 5 -16.79 -5.41 -5.72
N HIS A 6 -16.13 -5.80 -6.80
CA HIS A 6 -16.03 -5.02 -8.03
C HIS A 6 -17.26 -5.12 -8.93
N ALA A 7 -18.00 -6.22 -8.86
CA ALA A 7 -19.08 -6.51 -9.79
C ALA A 7 -20.26 -5.51 -9.76
N GLU A 8 -20.58 -4.94 -8.60
CA GLU A 8 -21.68 -3.99 -8.49
C GLU A 8 -21.37 -2.62 -9.11
N HIS A 9 -20.12 -2.21 -9.01
CA HIS A 9 -19.66 -0.94 -9.58
C HIS A 9 -19.56 -1.02 -11.12
N GLU A 10 -19.13 -2.12 -11.65
CA GLU A 10 -19.01 -2.35 -13.09
C GLU A 10 -20.37 -2.59 -13.76
N ALA A 11 -21.30 -3.24 -13.09
CA ALA A 11 -22.61 -3.58 -13.61
C ALA A 11 -23.47 -2.35 -13.98
N HIS A 12 -23.16 -1.15 -13.49
CA HIS A 12 -23.93 0.04 -13.76
C HIS A 12 -23.60 0.74 -15.09
N TYR A 13 -22.37 0.53 -15.62
CA TYR A 13 -21.87 1.32 -16.76
C TYR A 13 -21.41 0.50 -17.95
N VAL A 14 -21.15 -0.79 -17.76
CA VAL A 14 -20.65 -1.66 -18.83
C VAL A 14 -21.53 -2.87 -18.94
N PHE A 15 -22.74 -2.65 -19.43
CA PHE A 15 -23.59 -3.75 -19.81
C PHE A 15 -23.23 -4.20 -21.23
N GLU A 16 -22.13 -4.92 -21.37
CA GLU A 16 -22.00 -5.88 -22.45
C GLU A 16 -22.43 -7.25 -21.89
N PRO A 17 -23.58 -7.79 -22.34
CA PRO A 17 -24.18 -8.99 -21.76
C PRO A 17 -23.34 -10.25 -21.94
N ASP A 18 -22.24 -10.15 -22.65
CA ASP A 18 -21.39 -11.26 -23.03
C ASP A 18 -20.13 -11.42 -22.17
N ILE A 19 -19.82 -10.50 -21.25
CA ILE A 19 -18.70 -10.62 -20.33
C ILE A 19 -19.08 -11.58 -19.20
N GLY A 20 -18.50 -12.78 -19.24
CA GLY A 20 -18.70 -13.80 -18.21
C GLY A 20 -17.67 -13.73 -17.07
N TYR A 21 -16.43 -13.38 -17.42
CA TYR A 21 -15.30 -13.38 -16.48
C TYR A 21 -14.35 -12.24 -16.77
N HIS A 22 -13.84 -11.65 -15.66
CA HIS A 22 -12.81 -10.66 -15.68
C HIS A 22 -11.61 -11.20 -14.89
N ILE A 23 -10.50 -11.41 -15.57
CA ILE A 23 -9.28 -11.96 -14.99
C ILE A 23 -8.26 -10.85 -14.90
N ILE A 24 -7.74 -10.63 -13.68
CA ILE A 24 -6.67 -9.67 -13.42
C ILE A 24 -5.48 -10.45 -12.88
N ASP A 25 -4.35 -10.36 -13.56
CA ASP A 25 -3.05 -10.78 -13.06
C ASP A 25 -2.29 -9.52 -12.62
N MET A 26 -1.84 -9.51 -11.38
CA MET A 26 -1.16 -8.36 -10.79
C MET A 26 0.16 -8.79 -10.16
N ARG A 27 1.24 -8.12 -10.58
CA ARG A 27 2.57 -8.26 -10.00
C ARG A 27 2.94 -6.98 -9.28
N LEU A 28 3.41 -7.11 -8.05
CA LEU A 28 3.76 -5.99 -7.19
C LEU A 28 5.20 -6.13 -6.69
N LEU A 29 5.98 -5.06 -6.86
CA LEU A 29 7.31 -4.91 -6.28
C LEU A 29 7.32 -3.67 -5.38
N ASP A 30 7.61 -3.85 -4.09
CA ASP A 30 7.83 -2.79 -3.12
C ASP A 30 9.30 -2.72 -2.73
N LEU A 31 9.92 -1.55 -2.95
CA LEU A 31 11.28 -1.24 -2.53
C LEU A 31 11.23 -0.14 -1.47
N ASN A 32 11.76 -0.41 -0.28
CA ASN A 32 11.82 0.57 0.80
C ASN A 32 13.26 1.08 0.97
N LEU A 33 13.49 2.34 0.62
CA LEU A 33 14.74 3.02 0.95
C LEU A 33 14.62 3.59 2.35
N THR A 34 15.51 3.17 3.24
CA THR A 34 15.48 3.57 4.64
C THR A 34 16.79 4.24 5.04
N ALA A 35 16.68 5.44 5.61
CA ALA A 35 17.79 6.13 6.25
C ALA A 35 17.53 6.21 7.75
N GLN A 36 18.50 5.79 8.55
CA GLN A 36 18.39 5.83 10.02
C GLN A 36 19.49 6.70 10.60
N TYR A 37 19.13 7.50 11.60
CA TYR A 37 20.05 8.33 12.35
C TYR A 37 19.84 8.16 13.85
N GLN A 38 20.89 7.74 14.55
CA GLN A 38 20.86 7.58 16.00
C GLN A 38 21.25 8.91 16.66
N LEU A 39 20.30 9.54 17.34
CA LEU A 39 20.51 10.80 18.04
C LEU A 39 21.30 10.63 19.34
N ASN A 40 21.00 9.55 20.08
CA ASN A 40 21.69 9.16 21.31
C ASN A 40 21.41 7.66 21.59
N SER A 41 21.86 7.15 22.74
CA SER A 41 21.67 5.73 23.10
C SER A 41 20.19 5.30 23.27
N TRP A 42 19.26 6.25 23.34
CA TRP A 42 17.85 6.01 23.64
C TRP A 42 16.92 6.31 22.50
N PHE A 43 17.33 7.20 21.58
CA PHE A 43 16.43 7.75 20.57
C PHE A 43 17.08 7.79 19.20
N GLY A 44 16.37 7.30 18.22
CA GLY A 44 16.73 7.32 16.81
C GLY A 44 15.60 7.87 15.95
N LEU A 45 15.97 8.31 14.75
CA LEU A 45 15.05 8.71 13.70
C LEU A 45 15.24 7.81 12.48
N GLU A 46 14.15 7.53 11.80
CA GLU A 46 14.11 6.77 10.57
C GLU A 46 13.28 7.52 9.53
N LEU A 47 13.82 7.67 8.33
CA LEU A 47 13.11 8.12 7.15
C LEU A 47 12.94 6.93 6.22
N VAL A 48 11.72 6.64 5.80
CA VAL A 48 11.40 5.60 4.83
C VAL A 48 10.83 6.25 3.57
N ALA A 49 11.40 5.93 2.42
CA ALA A 49 10.92 6.32 1.11
C ALA A 49 10.52 5.07 0.31
N PRO A 50 9.25 4.65 0.34
CA PRO A 50 8.78 3.49 -0.39
C PRO A 50 8.68 3.80 -1.88
N TYR A 51 9.21 2.93 -2.72
CA TYR A 51 8.99 2.96 -4.17
C TYR A 51 8.26 1.70 -4.58
N ARG A 52 7.18 1.87 -5.32
CA ARG A 52 6.28 0.79 -5.72
C ARG A 52 6.21 0.69 -7.23
N LEU A 53 6.18 -0.54 -7.74
CA LEU A 53 5.89 -0.87 -9.12
C LEU A 53 4.78 -1.92 -9.12
N VAL A 54 3.71 -1.65 -9.86
CA VAL A 54 2.58 -2.56 -10.05
C VAL A 54 2.39 -2.76 -11.54
N GLU A 55 2.47 -4.01 -11.99
CA GLU A 55 2.14 -4.44 -13.33
C GLU A 55 0.78 -5.13 -13.29
N ILE A 56 -0.13 -4.70 -14.15
CA ILE A 56 -1.49 -5.22 -14.25
C ILE A 56 -1.69 -5.73 -15.66
N ASP A 57 -2.10 -6.99 -15.77
CA ASP A 57 -2.58 -7.61 -17.00
C ASP A 57 -4.06 -7.94 -16.82
N ALA A 58 -4.93 -7.37 -17.66
CA ALA A 58 -6.38 -7.55 -17.57
C ALA A 58 -6.92 -8.27 -18.78
N SER A 59 -7.74 -9.29 -18.57
CA SER A 59 -8.38 -10.08 -19.63
C SER A 59 -9.86 -10.24 -19.38
N PHE A 60 -10.65 -10.11 -20.42
CA PHE A 60 -12.08 -10.33 -20.41
C PHE A 60 -12.41 -11.62 -21.16
N LEU A 61 -13.21 -12.48 -20.57
CA LEU A 61 -13.65 -13.72 -21.17
C LEU A 61 -15.18 -13.78 -21.23
N GLY A 62 -15.71 -14.33 -22.31
CA GLY A 62 -17.12 -14.65 -22.43
C GLY A 62 -17.57 -15.75 -21.47
N ASN A 63 -18.87 -16.03 -21.47
CA ASN A 63 -19.44 -17.14 -20.70
C ASN A 63 -18.94 -18.51 -21.20
N ASP A 64 -18.44 -18.59 -22.41
CA ASP A 64 -17.80 -19.75 -23.03
C ASP A 64 -16.30 -19.84 -22.77
N MET A 65 -15.75 -18.91 -21.95
CA MET A 65 -14.32 -18.81 -21.65
C MET A 65 -13.43 -18.36 -22.84
N GLU A 66 -14.02 -17.91 -23.93
CA GLU A 66 -13.25 -17.35 -25.04
C GLU A 66 -12.92 -15.87 -24.78
N PRO A 67 -11.73 -15.39 -25.19
CA PRO A 67 -11.35 -13.99 -25.04
C PRO A 67 -12.29 -13.08 -25.83
N ILE A 68 -12.75 -12.03 -25.18
CA ILE A 68 -13.53 -10.97 -25.82
C ILE A 68 -12.76 -9.65 -25.80
N SER A 69 -12.91 -8.89 -26.87
CA SER A 69 -12.39 -7.52 -26.94
C SER A 69 -13.47 -6.58 -26.44
N ASP A 70 -13.22 -5.95 -25.31
CA ASP A 70 -14.15 -5.00 -24.71
C ASP A 70 -13.61 -3.58 -24.75
N SER A 71 -14.44 -2.64 -25.20
CA SER A 71 -14.13 -1.21 -25.20
C SER A 71 -14.12 -0.60 -23.79
N ALA A 72 -14.76 -1.26 -22.84
CA ALA A 72 -14.76 -0.84 -21.44
C ALA A 72 -13.42 -1.03 -20.76
N SER A 73 -12.56 -1.91 -21.26
CA SER A 73 -11.18 -2.08 -20.78
C SER A 73 -10.37 -0.79 -20.82
N ASP A 74 -10.73 0.16 -21.70
CA ASP A 74 -10.07 1.46 -21.80
C ASP A 74 -10.42 2.41 -20.63
N ILE A 75 -11.57 2.22 -20.00
CA ILE A 75 -12.06 3.07 -18.90
C ILE A 75 -11.58 2.49 -17.56
N HIS A 76 -11.65 1.20 -17.43
CA HIS A 76 -11.41 0.45 -16.22
C HIS A 76 -10.22 -0.49 -16.45
N GLN A 77 -10.03 -1.49 -15.76
CA GLN A 77 -8.95 -2.45 -15.71
C GLN A 77 -8.33 -2.79 -17.09
N ARG A 78 -7.13 -2.36 -17.31
CA ARG A 78 -6.36 -2.48 -18.54
C ARG A 78 -4.93 -2.91 -18.23
N ASP A 79 -4.23 -3.39 -19.26
CA ASP A 79 -2.80 -3.63 -19.15
C ASP A 79 -2.08 -2.33 -18.86
N GLU A 80 -1.45 -2.23 -17.71
CA GLU A 80 -0.80 -1.00 -17.25
C GLU A 80 0.36 -1.28 -16.29
N ILE A 81 1.39 -0.44 -16.38
CA ILE A 81 2.46 -0.38 -15.39
C ILE A 81 2.33 0.92 -14.62
N ILE A 82 2.06 0.82 -13.32
CA ILE A 82 1.98 1.95 -12.40
C ILE A 82 3.22 1.92 -11.52
N GLN A 83 3.98 3.02 -11.46
CA GLN A 83 5.19 3.09 -10.66
C GLN A 83 5.42 4.47 -10.07
N GLY A 84 6.05 4.52 -8.91
CA GLY A 84 6.40 5.77 -8.25
C GLY A 84 6.68 5.64 -6.77
N PHE A 85 7.03 6.75 -6.15
CA PHE A 85 7.15 6.81 -4.69
C PHE A 85 5.76 6.83 -4.06
N ALA A 86 5.63 6.07 -2.97
CA ALA A 86 4.49 6.17 -2.06
C ALA A 86 4.74 7.27 -1.02
N ASP A 87 3.85 7.40 -0.06
CA ASP A 87 3.98 8.40 1.00
C ASP A 87 5.20 8.13 1.86
N PHE A 88 6.03 9.16 2.06
CA PHE A 88 7.22 9.07 2.91
C PHE A 88 6.81 8.94 4.37
N GLN A 89 7.65 8.25 5.15
CA GLN A 89 7.39 8.05 6.57
C GLN A 89 8.56 8.58 7.39
N LEU A 90 8.24 9.36 8.41
CA LEU A 90 9.21 9.78 9.43
C LEU A 90 8.86 9.11 10.75
N ILE A 91 9.79 8.36 11.34
CA ILE A 91 9.55 7.50 12.49
C ILE A 91 10.61 7.79 13.55
N GLY A 92 10.16 8.12 14.75
CA GLY A 92 10.99 8.16 15.95
C GLY A 92 10.97 6.81 16.65
N THR A 93 12.12 6.33 17.08
CA THR A 93 12.27 5.09 17.84
C THR A 93 12.87 5.40 19.20
N ALA A 94 12.18 5.03 20.26
CA ALA A 94 12.63 5.19 21.65
C ALA A 94 12.89 3.84 22.30
N GLN A 95 14.11 3.61 22.80
CA GLN A 95 14.45 2.37 23.52
C GLN A 95 13.85 2.37 24.93
N ILE A 96 13.37 1.21 25.38
CA ILE A 96 12.84 0.98 26.72
C ILE A 96 13.92 0.28 27.56
N PRO A 97 14.65 1.00 28.41
CA PRO A 97 15.86 0.45 29.07
C PRO A 97 15.61 -0.68 30.05
N SER A 98 14.44 -0.63 30.72
CA SER A 98 14.13 -1.54 31.82
C SER A 98 13.93 -3.02 31.42
N LEU A 99 13.91 -3.31 30.13
CA LEU A 99 13.68 -4.68 29.61
C LEU A 99 14.94 -5.31 29.01
N ALA A 100 16.07 -4.60 28.96
CA ALA A 100 17.31 -5.08 28.38
C ALA A 100 17.98 -6.20 29.18
N GLU A 101 17.82 -6.22 30.50
CA GLU A 101 18.33 -7.25 31.41
C GLU A 101 17.16 -8.03 32.02
N PRO A 102 17.15 -9.33 32.10
CA PRO A 102 18.19 -10.35 31.99
C PRO A 102 18.20 -11.10 30.63
N LEU A 103 17.36 -10.74 29.67
CA LEU A 103 17.16 -11.52 28.44
C LEU A 103 18.07 -11.07 27.27
N ASN A 104 18.97 -10.10 27.49
CA ASN A 104 19.75 -9.48 26.42
C ASN A 104 18.85 -8.99 25.26
N THR A 105 17.65 -8.52 25.61
CA THR A 105 16.59 -8.09 24.69
C THR A 105 16.34 -6.60 24.85
N HIS A 106 16.46 -5.88 23.74
CA HIS A 106 16.15 -4.46 23.66
C HIS A 106 14.76 -4.30 23.04
N LEU A 107 13.87 -3.64 23.76
CA LEU A 107 12.55 -3.23 23.28
C LEU A 107 12.56 -1.76 22.90
N SER A 108 11.82 -1.44 21.83
CA SER A 108 11.69 -0.08 21.34
C SER A 108 10.24 0.23 20.99
N LEU A 109 9.79 1.41 21.39
CA LEU A 109 8.55 2.02 20.93
C LEU A 109 8.83 2.84 19.69
N GLN A 110 7.96 2.72 18.69
CA GLN A 110 8.03 3.49 17.45
C GLN A 110 6.79 4.38 17.31
N VAL A 111 7.02 5.65 17.03
CA VAL A 111 5.96 6.63 16.75
C VAL A 111 6.38 7.46 15.56
N GLY A 112 5.47 7.64 14.61
CA GLY A 112 5.81 8.34 13.38
C GLY A 112 4.60 8.90 12.65
N LEU A 113 4.88 9.41 11.47
CA LEU A 113 3.91 10.03 10.58
C LEU A 113 4.22 9.65 9.14
N SER A 114 3.19 9.21 8.42
CA SER A 114 3.20 9.14 6.96
C SER A 114 2.86 10.52 6.40
N ILE A 115 3.68 11.01 5.49
CA ILE A 115 3.59 12.34 4.91
C ILE A 115 3.06 12.18 3.48
N PRO A 116 1.98 12.87 3.08
CA PRO A 116 1.34 12.70 1.78
C PRO A 116 2.19 13.29 0.64
N THR A 117 3.26 12.60 0.28
CA THR A 117 4.20 12.98 -0.80
C THR A 117 3.86 12.37 -2.13
N ALA A 118 3.11 11.27 -2.14
CA ALA A 118 2.68 10.61 -3.35
C ALA A 118 1.43 11.27 -3.96
N GLN A 119 1.21 10.99 -5.24
CA GLN A 119 0.01 11.45 -5.92
C GLN A 119 -1.20 10.66 -5.42
N THR A 120 -2.28 11.39 -5.17
CA THR A 120 -3.61 10.85 -4.94
C THR A 120 -4.46 11.02 -6.18
N GLN A 121 -5.36 10.08 -6.41
CA GLN A 121 -6.33 10.14 -7.50
C GLN A 121 -7.72 10.48 -6.97
N PRO A 122 -8.60 11.07 -7.80
CA PRO A 122 -10.02 11.19 -7.48
C PRO A 122 -10.62 9.83 -7.17
N ASN A 123 -11.72 9.84 -6.43
CA ASN A 123 -12.45 8.63 -6.08
C ASN A 123 -12.80 7.84 -7.35
N PRO A 124 -12.29 6.61 -7.51
CA PRO A 124 -12.50 5.83 -8.72
C PRO A 124 -13.98 5.48 -8.95
N PHE A 125 -14.76 5.32 -7.89
CA PHE A 125 -16.20 5.06 -8.00
C PHE A 125 -16.93 6.23 -8.66
N THR A 126 -16.64 7.46 -8.24
CA THR A 126 -17.23 8.66 -8.84
C THR A 126 -16.79 8.84 -10.29
N LEU A 127 -15.53 8.53 -10.62
CA LEU A 127 -15.05 8.59 -12.00
C LEU A 127 -15.72 7.51 -12.88
N GLY A 128 -15.88 6.31 -12.36
CA GLY A 128 -16.60 5.23 -13.02
C GLY A 128 -18.04 5.61 -13.31
N GLU A 129 -18.75 6.23 -12.37
CA GLU A 129 -20.12 6.70 -12.53
C GLU A 129 -20.34 7.63 -13.73
N VAL A 130 -19.33 8.36 -14.13
CA VAL A 130 -19.38 9.28 -15.29
C VAL A 130 -18.61 8.75 -16.51
N GLY A 131 -18.19 7.49 -16.50
CA GLY A 131 -17.48 6.83 -17.59
C GLY A 131 -16.08 7.37 -17.87
N LEU A 132 -15.42 7.96 -16.87
CA LEU A 132 -14.07 8.48 -17.00
C LEU A 132 -13.03 7.41 -16.63
N ARG A 133 -11.89 7.48 -17.31
CA ARG A 133 -10.73 6.62 -17.00
C ARG A 133 -10.30 6.78 -15.56
N HIS A 134 -10.13 5.69 -14.86
CA HIS A 134 -9.71 5.68 -13.47
C HIS A 134 -8.88 4.45 -13.13
N GLN A 135 -8.22 4.50 -11.97
CA GLN A 135 -7.49 3.39 -11.38
C GLN A 135 -7.90 3.21 -9.92
N HIS A 136 -7.89 1.97 -9.47
CA HIS A 136 -8.15 1.64 -8.07
C HIS A 136 -6.85 1.50 -7.25
N ILE A 137 -5.68 1.66 -7.91
CA ILE A 137 -4.36 1.54 -7.29
C ILE A 137 -3.70 2.90 -7.26
N PHE A 138 -3.43 3.41 -6.07
CA PHE A 138 -2.68 4.62 -5.83
C PHE A 138 -1.71 4.40 -4.67
N PHE A 139 -0.64 5.19 -4.63
CA PHE A 139 0.46 5.01 -3.70
C PHE A 139 0.42 5.97 -2.53
N GLY A 140 -0.38 7.01 -2.60
CA GLY A 140 -0.57 8.00 -1.56
C GLY A 140 -1.98 8.01 -0.99
N THR A 141 -2.08 8.21 0.32
CA THR A 141 -3.37 8.40 1.01
C THR A 141 -3.89 9.82 0.86
N GLY A 142 -2.99 10.80 0.62
CA GLY A 142 -3.30 12.21 0.60
C GLY A 142 -3.52 12.82 1.98
N THR A 143 -3.28 12.07 3.04
CA THR A 143 -3.46 12.45 4.44
C THR A 143 -2.19 12.25 5.25
N TYR A 144 -2.09 12.97 6.37
CA TYR A 144 -1.07 12.71 7.37
C TYR A 144 -1.53 11.59 8.29
N ASP A 145 -0.93 10.41 8.14
CA ASP A 145 -1.38 9.23 8.86
C ASP A 145 -0.41 8.88 9.99
N PRO A 146 -0.86 8.86 11.25
CA PRO A 146 -0.01 8.46 12.37
C PRO A 146 0.44 6.99 12.23
N ILE A 147 1.67 6.75 12.66
CA ILE A 147 2.29 5.44 12.72
C ILE A 147 2.62 5.12 14.18
N GLY A 148 2.24 3.94 14.63
CA GLY A 148 2.63 3.36 15.90
C GLY A 148 3.26 1.99 15.71
N GLY A 149 4.21 1.62 16.56
CA GLY A 149 4.85 0.31 16.43
C GLY A 149 5.69 -0.08 17.62
N LEU A 150 6.12 -1.35 17.59
CA LEU A 150 7.05 -1.94 18.54
C LEU A 150 8.15 -2.65 17.76
N ALA A 151 9.37 -2.60 18.28
CA ALA A 151 10.49 -3.36 17.78
C ALA A 151 11.23 -4.04 18.92
N PHE A 152 11.82 -5.18 18.66
CA PHE A 152 12.71 -5.85 19.60
C PHE A 152 13.96 -6.34 18.88
N ARG A 153 15.07 -6.43 19.63
CA ARG A 153 16.31 -7.05 19.22
C ARG A 153 16.83 -7.88 20.39
N THR A 154 16.96 -9.18 20.20
CA THR A 154 17.58 -10.11 21.14
C THR A 154 18.95 -10.51 20.60
N ILE A 155 20.00 -10.32 21.41
CA ILE A 155 21.38 -10.58 21.03
C ILE A 155 21.77 -11.95 21.56
N PHE A 156 22.10 -12.87 20.67
CA PHE A 156 22.68 -14.18 20.98
C PHE A 156 24.15 -14.17 20.66
N PRO A 157 24.94 -15.14 21.15
CA PRO A 157 26.39 -15.20 20.91
C PRO A 157 26.79 -15.18 19.43
N ASP A 158 25.97 -15.83 18.56
CA ASP A 158 26.30 -16.06 17.17
C ASP A 158 25.38 -15.33 16.18
N PHE A 159 24.27 -14.75 16.64
CA PHE A 159 23.33 -14.04 15.79
C PHE A 159 22.44 -13.07 16.59
N ASP A 160 21.83 -12.15 15.90
CA ASP A 160 20.77 -11.26 16.43
C ASP A 160 19.41 -11.66 15.86
N LEU A 161 18.41 -11.75 16.74
CA LEU A 161 17.02 -11.88 16.34
C LEU A 161 16.37 -10.50 16.43
N ILE A 162 15.85 -10.01 15.29
CA ILE A 162 15.20 -8.71 15.18
C ILE A 162 13.78 -8.93 14.69
N GLY A 163 12.81 -8.29 15.36
CA GLY A 163 11.43 -8.29 14.92
C GLY A 163 10.79 -6.93 15.17
N TRP A 164 9.81 -6.59 14.36
CA TRP A 164 9.06 -5.35 14.51
C TRP A 164 7.64 -5.50 13.98
N THR A 165 6.76 -4.65 14.47
CA THR A 165 5.42 -4.44 13.95
C THR A 165 5.14 -2.96 13.86
N ARG A 166 4.45 -2.52 12.81
CA ARG A 166 4.01 -1.15 12.61
C ARG A 166 2.56 -1.14 12.13
N THR A 167 1.81 -0.18 12.62
CA THR A 167 0.45 0.11 12.17
C THR A 167 0.38 1.57 11.75
N LYS A 168 -0.22 1.80 10.59
CA LYS A 168 -0.57 3.12 10.09
C LYS A 168 -2.09 3.24 10.07
N ALA A 169 -2.64 4.36 10.50
CA ALA A 169 -4.07 4.61 10.52
C ALA A 169 -4.39 5.91 9.80
N SER A 170 -5.25 5.86 8.79
CA SER A 170 -5.85 7.06 8.21
C SER A 170 -6.96 7.55 9.13
N LEU A 171 -6.80 8.77 9.66
CA LEU A 171 -7.76 9.39 10.58
C LEU A 171 -8.64 10.44 9.93
N THR A 172 -8.31 10.82 8.71
CA THR A 172 -9.02 11.86 7.95
C THR A 172 -9.24 11.42 6.51
N GLU A 173 -10.23 11.96 5.88
CA GLU A 173 -10.43 11.83 4.44
C GLU A 173 -9.46 12.74 3.68
N ASN A 174 -9.07 12.35 2.48
CA ASN A 174 -8.26 13.20 1.62
C ASN A 174 -9.15 14.21 0.86
N LYS A 175 -8.53 15.07 0.04
CA LYS A 175 -9.26 16.11 -0.74
C LYS A 175 -10.25 15.57 -1.78
N HIS A 176 -10.33 14.29 -1.97
CA HIS A 176 -11.19 13.63 -2.94
C HIS A 176 -12.36 12.86 -2.27
N GLY A 177 -12.41 12.83 -0.92
CA GLY A 177 -13.41 12.08 -0.13
C GLY A 177 -12.98 10.70 0.24
#